data_859a19e6c008c38a16a8296ee948c505
#
_entry.id   859a19e6c008c38a16a8296ee948c505
#
_cell.length_a   1.000
_cell.length_b   1.000
_cell.length_c   1.000
_cell.angle_alpha   90.00
_cell.angle_beta   90.00
_cell.angle_gamma   90.00
#
_symmetry.space_group_name_H-M   'P 1'
#
loop_
_entity.id
_entity.type
_entity.pdbx_description
1 polymer ?
#
loop_
_entity_poly.entity_id
_entity_poly.type
_entity_poly.pdbx_seq_one_letter_code
_entity_poly.pdbx_strand_id
1 'polypeptide(L)'
;MVKAPKGVNGITFFRGKMFAVSWTMHEVYELDPTGKAAPKPFGLSYSFTALDGIEVLDDGTFIVSDFVGNKICAIAPDRKGIRTLATLKTPADIGLDRTRSLLYVPQFEHKRVVVYRLRRE
;
A
#
# COMPACT_ATOMS: atom_id res chain seq x y z
N MET A 1 -18.82 -3.82 -12.86
CA MET A 1 -17.62 -4.30 -12.16
C MET A 1 -16.51 -3.26 -12.24
N VAL A 2 -15.69 -3.18 -11.21
CA VAL A 2 -14.54 -2.27 -11.18
C VAL A 2 -13.41 -2.86 -12.01
N LYS A 3 -12.82 -2.06 -12.87
CA LYS A 3 -11.65 -2.48 -13.66
C LYS A 3 -10.41 -2.42 -12.78
N ALA A 4 -9.62 -3.48 -12.78
CA ALA A 4 -8.45 -3.63 -11.93
C ALA A 4 -7.24 -4.11 -12.75
N PRO A 5 -6.01 -3.84 -12.26
CA PRO A 5 -4.81 -4.34 -12.93
C PRO A 5 -4.66 -5.85 -12.73
N LYS A 6 -3.85 -6.45 -13.59
CA LYS A 6 -3.42 -7.83 -13.40
C LYS A 6 -2.71 -7.97 -12.06
N GLY A 7 -2.99 -9.04 -11.33
CA GLY A 7 -2.37 -9.29 -10.03
C GLY A 7 -2.81 -8.35 -8.93
N VAL A 8 -4.02 -7.78 -9.05
CA VAL A 8 -4.55 -6.91 -8.01
C VAL A 8 -4.58 -7.63 -6.66
N ASN A 9 -4.16 -6.95 -5.60
CA ASN A 9 -4.04 -7.51 -4.27
C ASN A 9 -4.72 -6.58 -3.26
N GLY A 10 -3.98 -5.93 -2.37
CA GLY A 10 -4.57 -5.07 -1.35
C GLY A 10 -5.35 -3.90 -1.92
N ILE A 11 -6.46 -3.56 -1.29
CA ILE A 11 -7.37 -2.50 -1.70
C ILE A 11 -7.71 -1.64 -0.48
N THR A 12 -7.80 -0.33 -0.68
CA THR A 12 -8.24 0.58 0.37
C THR A 12 -9.03 1.76 -0.23
N PHE A 13 -9.69 2.49 0.66
CA PHE A 13 -10.48 3.66 0.28
C PHE A 13 -10.03 4.88 1.06
N PHE A 14 -10.05 6.02 0.41
CA PHE A 14 -9.70 7.28 1.05
C PHE A 14 -10.43 8.43 0.36
N ARG A 15 -11.25 9.16 1.13
CA ARG A 15 -12.01 10.33 0.64
C ARG A 15 -12.77 10.04 -0.64
N GLY A 16 -13.48 8.92 -0.68
CA GLY A 16 -14.30 8.53 -1.82
C GLY A 16 -13.54 7.95 -2.99
N LYS A 17 -12.22 7.83 -2.90
CA LYS A 17 -11.38 7.21 -3.94
C LYS A 17 -10.98 5.81 -3.54
N MET A 18 -10.83 4.95 -4.53
CA MET A 18 -10.41 3.56 -4.36
C MET A 18 -8.98 3.39 -4.87
N PHE A 19 -8.15 2.75 -4.05
CA PHE A 19 -6.76 2.48 -4.42
C PHE A 19 -6.46 1.00 -4.27
N ALA A 20 -5.56 0.49 -5.10
CA ALA A 20 -5.13 -0.89 -5.02
C ALA A 20 -3.66 -1.01 -5.38
N VAL A 21 -3.06 -2.08 -4.90
CA VAL A 21 -1.70 -2.46 -5.28
C VAL A 21 -1.73 -3.72 -6.12
N SER A 22 -0.73 -3.87 -6.99
CA SER A 22 -0.58 -5.07 -7.80
C SER A 22 0.71 -5.80 -7.45
N TRP A 23 0.57 -7.07 -7.18
CA TRP A 23 1.70 -7.98 -6.98
C TRP A 23 2.50 -8.14 -8.28
N THR A 24 1.79 -8.43 -9.37
CA THR A 24 2.40 -8.74 -10.65
C THR A 24 2.98 -7.53 -11.36
N MET A 25 2.31 -6.38 -11.26
CA MET A 25 2.72 -5.15 -11.97
C MET A 25 3.64 -4.27 -11.14
N HIS A 26 3.87 -4.60 -9.87
CA HIS A 26 4.75 -3.84 -8.97
C HIS A 26 4.32 -2.38 -8.78
N GLU A 27 3.01 -2.11 -8.82
CA GLU A 27 2.50 -0.75 -8.97
C GLU A 27 1.32 -0.47 -8.06
N VAL A 28 1.11 0.81 -7.78
CA VAL A 28 -0.07 1.32 -7.10
C VAL A 28 -0.98 1.98 -8.12
N TYR A 29 -2.28 1.78 -7.96
CA TYR A 29 -3.29 2.27 -8.89
C TYR A 29 -4.42 2.98 -8.14
N GLU A 30 -4.96 4.02 -8.78
CA GLU A 30 -6.29 4.51 -8.43
C GLU A 30 -7.29 3.80 -9.33
N LEU A 31 -8.33 3.22 -8.73
CA LEU A 31 -9.38 2.50 -9.45
C LEU A 31 -10.64 3.37 -9.52
N ASP A 32 -11.40 3.22 -10.60
CA ASP A 32 -12.69 3.88 -10.73
C ASP A 32 -13.79 2.98 -10.15
N PRO A 33 -14.40 3.34 -9.01
CA PRO A 33 -15.42 2.49 -8.40
C PRO A 33 -16.69 2.36 -9.24
N THR A 34 -16.91 3.25 -10.22
CA THR A 34 -18.05 3.12 -11.14
C THR A 34 -17.82 2.09 -12.23
N GLY A 35 -16.59 1.63 -12.42
CA GLY A 35 -16.25 0.61 -13.41
C GLY A 35 -16.10 1.13 -14.83
N LYS A 36 -16.14 2.43 -15.05
CA LYS A 36 -16.08 3.03 -16.39
C LYS A 36 -14.66 3.23 -16.88
N ALA A 37 -13.79 3.78 -16.04
CA ALA A 37 -12.44 4.13 -16.44
C ALA A 37 -11.45 3.00 -16.12
N ALA A 38 -10.36 2.95 -16.89
CA ALA A 38 -9.27 2.03 -16.64
C ALA A 38 -8.50 2.43 -15.38
N PRO A 39 -7.79 1.47 -14.73
CA PRO A 39 -6.93 1.79 -13.59
C PRO A 39 -5.87 2.83 -13.95
N LYS A 40 -5.61 3.76 -13.03
CA LYS A 40 -4.60 4.80 -13.22
C LYS A 40 -3.35 4.46 -12.40
N PRO A 41 -2.23 4.12 -13.04
CA PRO A 41 -0.99 3.81 -12.31
C PRO A 41 -0.38 5.07 -11.72
N PHE A 42 0.30 4.91 -10.57
CA PHE A 42 1.06 6.00 -9.96
C PHE A 42 2.36 6.28 -10.73
N GLY A 43 2.88 5.29 -11.45
CA GLY A 43 4.15 5.43 -12.18
C GLY A 43 5.37 5.11 -11.33
N LEU A 44 5.24 4.25 -10.33
CA LEU A 44 6.30 3.95 -9.36
C LEU A 44 6.77 2.50 -9.44
N SER A 45 6.48 1.80 -10.53
CA SER A 45 6.69 0.35 -10.61
C SER A 45 8.14 -0.09 -10.42
N TYR A 46 9.12 0.77 -10.79
CA TYR A 46 10.51 0.35 -10.59
C TYR A 46 10.97 0.40 -9.14
N SER A 47 10.20 0.99 -8.25
CA SER A 47 10.56 1.13 -6.83
C SER A 47 10.14 -0.08 -6.01
N PHE A 48 9.34 -0.98 -6.58
CA PHE A 48 8.74 -2.09 -5.84
C PHE A 48 8.99 -3.41 -6.54
N THR A 49 8.93 -4.50 -5.76
CA THR A 49 9.12 -5.86 -6.28
C THR A 49 7.82 -6.64 -6.32
N ALA A 50 7.04 -6.67 -5.24
CA ALA A 50 5.73 -7.31 -5.22
C ALA A 50 4.90 -6.75 -4.08
N LEU A 51 3.92 -5.92 -4.41
CA LEU A 51 3.11 -5.23 -3.41
C LEU A 51 1.98 -6.12 -2.90
N ASP A 52 1.73 -6.05 -1.59
CA ASP A 52 0.70 -6.86 -0.93
C ASP A 52 -0.41 -5.99 -0.35
N GLY A 53 -0.10 -5.08 0.57
CA GLY A 53 -1.09 -4.27 1.26
C GLY A 53 -0.93 -2.79 1.02
N ILE A 54 -2.01 -2.04 1.25
CA ILE A 54 -2.03 -0.60 1.13
C ILE A 54 -2.98 0.00 2.16
N GLU A 55 -2.56 1.11 2.78
CA GLU A 55 -3.40 1.96 3.60
C GLU A 55 -3.11 3.42 3.28
N VAL A 56 -4.04 4.31 3.63
CA VAL A 56 -3.85 5.74 3.42
C VAL A 56 -4.04 6.45 4.76
N LEU A 57 -3.06 7.27 5.12
CA LEU A 57 -3.11 8.07 6.35
C LEU A 57 -4.03 9.28 6.15
N ASP A 58 -4.43 9.91 7.26
CA ASP A 58 -5.36 11.04 7.23
C ASP A 58 -4.83 12.23 6.42
N ASP A 59 -3.51 12.39 6.32
CA ASP A 59 -2.89 13.44 5.53
C ASP A 59 -2.74 13.10 4.05
N GLY A 60 -3.17 11.90 3.64
CA GLY A 60 -3.09 11.45 2.26
C GLY A 60 -1.81 10.67 1.92
N THR A 61 -0.93 10.43 2.87
CA THR A 61 0.25 9.58 2.66
C THR A 61 -0.19 8.14 2.49
N PHE A 62 0.31 7.48 1.44
CA PHE A 62 0.03 6.07 1.19
C PHE A 62 1.09 5.22 1.86
N ILE A 63 0.66 4.16 2.55
CA ILE A 63 1.57 3.17 3.14
C ILE A 63 1.38 1.86 2.39
N VAL A 64 2.46 1.30 1.89
CA VAL A 64 2.41 0.03 1.13
C VAL A 64 3.41 -0.96 1.71
N SER A 65 3.06 -2.25 1.63
CA SER A 65 3.98 -3.33 1.97
C SER A 65 4.51 -3.97 0.69
N ASP A 66 5.83 -4.01 0.57
CA ASP A 66 6.51 -4.69 -0.53
C ASP A 66 6.99 -6.05 0.00
N PHE A 67 6.20 -7.08 -0.27
CA PHE A 67 6.39 -8.42 0.28
C PHE A 67 7.75 -9.00 -0.11
N VAL A 68 8.05 -9.01 -1.40
CA VAL A 68 9.34 -9.54 -1.90
C VAL A 68 10.47 -8.54 -1.67
N GLY A 69 10.17 -7.26 -1.70
CA GLY A 69 11.16 -6.21 -1.41
C GLY A 69 11.51 -6.08 0.06
N ASN A 70 10.78 -6.75 0.96
CA ASN A 70 11.06 -6.78 2.39
C ASN A 70 11.07 -5.39 3.03
N LYS A 71 10.07 -4.58 2.71
CA LYS A 71 10.01 -3.22 3.23
C LYS A 71 8.59 -2.68 3.31
N ILE A 72 8.40 -1.72 4.19
CA ILE A 72 7.22 -0.87 4.25
C ILE A 72 7.64 0.50 3.74
N CYS A 73 6.90 1.04 2.78
CA CYS A 73 7.20 2.33 2.19
C CYS A 73 6.05 3.32 2.39
N ALA A 74 6.41 4.60 2.50
CA ALA A 74 5.46 5.70 2.43
C ALA A 74 5.58 6.36 1.06
N ILE A 75 4.43 6.62 0.45
CA ILE A 75 4.35 7.38 -0.79
C ILE A 75 3.66 8.71 -0.46
N ALA A 76 4.29 9.81 -0.84
CA ALA A 76 3.75 11.14 -0.58
C ALA A 76 2.36 11.33 -1.24
N PRO A 77 1.54 12.26 -0.72
CA PRO A 77 0.22 12.52 -1.31
C PRO A 77 0.25 12.91 -2.78
N ASP A 78 1.37 13.48 -3.27
CA ASP A 78 1.55 13.80 -4.69
C ASP A 78 1.75 12.56 -5.57
N ARG A 79 1.85 11.38 -4.95
CA ARG A 79 2.02 10.07 -5.59
C ARG A 79 3.39 9.88 -6.25
N LYS A 80 4.38 10.67 -5.87
CA LYS A 80 5.72 10.64 -6.49
C LYS A 80 6.83 10.33 -5.51
N GLY A 81 6.86 11.01 -4.38
CA GLY A 81 7.91 10.81 -3.39
C GLY A 81 7.74 9.52 -2.62
N ILE A 82 8.81 8.71 -2.53
CA ILE A 82 8.80 7.44 -1.81
C ILE A 82 9.89 7.46 -0.77
N ARG A 83 9.59 6.94 0.43
CA ARG A 83 10.63 6.67 1.44
C ARG A 83 10.34 5.35 2.13
N THR A 84 11.39 4.65 2.51
CA THR A 84 11.29 3.42 3.27
C THR A 84 11.08 3.74 4.74
N LEU A 85 10.00 3.24 5.32
CA LEU A 85 9.71 3.42 6.75
C LEU A 85 10.35 2.36 7.60
N ALA A 86 10.37 1.12 7.10
CA ALA A 86 10.89 -0.02 7.84
C ALA A 86 11.33 -1.11 6.87
N THR A 87 12.32 -1.89 7.28
CA THR A 87 12.76 -3.07 6.57
C THR A 87 12.46 -4.28 7.43
N LEU A 88 11.71 -5.23 6.89
CA LEU A 88 11.39 -6.48 7.57
C LEU A 88 11.00 -7.51 6.52
N LYS A 89 11.21 -8.80 6.83
CA LYS A 89 10.95 -9.87 5.86
C LYS A 89 9.47 -10.15 5.68
N THR A 90 9.07 -10.33 4.45
CA THR A 90 7.75 -10.79 4.01
C THR A 90 6.57 -10.05 4.67
N PRO A 91 6.56 -8.69 4.61
CA PRO A 91 5.42 -7.95 5.12
C PRO A 91 4.22 -8.18 4.21
N ALA A 92 3.14 -8.70 4.79
CA ALA A 92 1.93 -9.03 4.04
C ALA A 92 0.92 -7.88 4.12
N ASP A 93 -0.36 -8.20 4.06
CA ASP A 93 -1.42 -7.19 4.09
C ASP A 93 -1.41 -6.45 5.42
N ILE A 94 -1.35 -5.13 5.36
CA ILE A 94 -1.18 -4.28 6.55
C ILE A 94 -2.52 -3.79 7.07
N GLY A 95 -2.58 -3.52 8.37
CA GLY A 95 -3.75 -2.94 9.02
C GLY A 95 -3.38 -1.64 9.71
N LEU A 96 -4.27 -0.67 9.65
CA LEU A 96 -4.06 0.64 10.25
C LEU A 96 -5.08 0.90 11.35
N ASP A 97 -4.60 1.14 12.57
CA ASP A 97 -5.43 1.67 13.65
C ASP A 97 -5.25 3.19 13.66
N ARG A 98 -6.22 3.89 13.08
CA ARG A 98 -6.14 5.35 12.91
C ARG A 98 -6.18 6.10 14.24
N THR A 99 -6.98 5.59 15.17
CA THR A 99 -7.16 6.23 16.47
C THR A 99 -5.85 6.26 17.25
N ARG A 100 -5.08 5.18 17.18
CA ARG A 100 -3.83 5.05 17.94
C ARG A 100 -2.59 5.33 17.10
N SER A 101 -2.74 5.57 15.80
CA SER A 101 -1.64 5.74 14.84
C SER A 101 -0.68 4.55 14.86
N LEU A 102 -1.25 3.35 14.85
CA LEU A 102 -0.47 2.11 14.83
C LEU A 102 -0.65 1.39 13.51
N LEU A 103 0.45 0.92 12.96
CA LEU A 103 0.47 0.08 11.75
C LEU A 103 0.82 -1.34 12.17
N TYR A 104 -0.06 -2.27 11.81
CA TYR A 104 0.12 -3.69 12.09
C TYR A 104 0.60 -4.37 10.82
N VAL A 105 1.74 -5.05 10.89
CA VAL A 105 2.38 -5.67 9.73
C VAL A 105 2.54 -7.16 9.98
N PRO A 106 1.71 -8.01 9.35
CA PRO A 106 1.92 -9.45 9.42
C PRO A 106 3.20 -9.81 8.68
N GLN A 107 4.07 -10.57 9.33
CA GLN A 107 5.24 -11.17 8.67
C GLN A 107 4.92 -12.62 8.35
N PHE A 108 4.60 -12.88 7.09
CA PHE A 108 4.06 -14.17 6.66
C PHE A 108 4.95 -15.35 7.06
N GLU A 109 6.26 -15.27 6.78
CA GLU A 109 7.17 -16.37 7.07
C GLU A 109 7.52 -16.52 8.56
N HIS A 110 7.38 -15.45 9.33
CA HIS A 110 7.74 -15.46 10.75
C HIS A 110 6.57 -15.71 11.69
N LYS A 111 5.36 -15.89 11.14
CA LYS A 111 4.14 -16.19 11.91
C LYS A 111 3.91 -15.21 13.06
N ARG A 112 4.12 -13.90 12.79
CA ARG A 112 3.96 -12.85 13.80
C ARG A 112 3.45 -11.57 13.15
N VAL A 113 2.93 -10.66 13.99
CA VAL A 113 2.53 -9.32 13.57
C VAL A 113 3.43 -8.33 14.28
N VAL A 114 4.11 -7.49 13.50
CA VAL A 114 4.93 -6.40 14.04
C VAL A 114 4.08 -5.15 14.07
N VAL A 115 4.21 -4.36 15.15
CA VAL A 115 3.43 -3.14 15.33
C VAL A 115 4.38 -1.95 15.29
N TYR A 116 4.08 -0.98 14.42
CA TYR A 116 4.84 0.25 14.32
C TYR A 116 3.99 1.43 14.75
N ARG A 117 4.55 2.34 15.53
CA ARG A 117 3.90 3.60 15.84
C ARG A 117 4.25 4.60 14.74
N LEU A 118 3.22 5.17 14.12
CA LEU A 118 3.40 6.18 13.08
C LEU A 118 3.53 7.54 13.73
N ARG A 119 4.57 8.27 13.39
CA ARG A 119 4.80 9.63 13.90
C ARG A 119 4.55 10.64 12.79
N ARG A 120 3.93 11.74 13.17
CA ARG A 120 3.80 12.90 12.30
C ARG A 120 5.01 13.79 12.49
N GLU A 121 5.50 14.31 11.40
CA GLU A 121 6.56 15.31 11.39
C GLU A 121 5.97 16.70 11.18
#